data_eadd7fdba05e8c9fda3aa32b491f2fae
#
_entry.id   eadd7fdba05e8c9fda3aa32b491f2fae
#
_cell.length_a   1.000
_cell.length_b   1.000
_cell.length_c   1.000
_cell.angle_alpha   90.00
_cell.angle_beta   90.00
_cell.angle_gamma   90.00
#
_symmetry.space_group_name_H-M   'P 1'
#
loop_
_entity.id
_entity.type
_entity.pdbx_description
1 polymer ?
#
loop_
_entity_poly.entity_id
_entity_poly.type
_entity_poly.pdbx_seq_one_letter_code
_entity_poly.pdbx_strand_id
1 'polypeptide(L)'
;VNGRRATASKAALKPGAAVDVYIDHGALSAAMAPTPEVPAVLRILYEDEALICFDKPAGLPTHPTVDAKRANLYDLALKQLGGTYLGLHHRLDRDTSGVLLFTKETKYNKFVAEQFSEHKLLKSYTALVHGAMKRPEGRLESFLGSLGRSGPKRMQKFGTVRAGGKKAITDYMLLEKGNGLSLIECVLHTGRTHQIRVHLSEQGHSIVGDTLYGSPEKWYQRLGRHMLHAHAMTITHPVTNNAVR
;
A
#
# COMPACT_ATOMS: atom_id res chain seq x y z
N VAL A 1 1.90 32.71 19.50
CA VAL A 1 2.08 34.17 19.41
C VAL A 1 1.51 34.78 20.68
N ASN A 2 2.34 35.52 21.44
CA ASN A 2 1.96 36.14 22.73
C ASN A 2 1.22 35.18 23.67
N GLY A 3 1.74 33.95 23.85
CA GLY A 3 1.15 32.89 24.67
C GLY A 3 -0.11 32.18 24.10
N ARG A 4 -0.55 32.55 22.89
CA ARG A 4 -1.67 31.87 22.20
C ARG A 4 -1.18 31.07 21.00
N ARG A 5 -1.70 29.86 20.84
CA ARG A 5 -1.37 29.01 19.69
C ARG A 5 -1.99 29.60 18.41
N ALA A 6 -1.15 29.92 17.42
CA ALA A 6 -1.62 30.26 16.08
C ALA A 6 -1.84 28.96 15.28
N THR A 7 -3.06 28.76 14.78
CA THR A 7 -3.45 27.57 14.02
C THR A 7 -3.64 27.82 12.53
N ALA A 8 -3.55 29.10 12.10
CA ALA A 8 -3.69 29.50 10.71
C ALA A 8 -2.37 29.99 10.14
N SER A 9 -1.95 29.46 8.99
CA SER A 9 -0.72 29.84 8.30
C SER A 9 -0.70 31.30 7.79
N LYS A 10 -1.82 31.98 7.80
CA LYS A 10 -1.99 33.38 7.35
C LYS A 10 -2.38 34.33 8.50
N ALA A 11 -2.06 33.97 9.75
CA ALA A 11 -2.31 34.86 10.87
C ALA A 11 -1.46 36.12 10.74
N ALA A 12 -2.09 37.29 10.72
CA ALA A 12 -1.38 38.56 10.72
C ALA A 12 -0.71 38.79 12.08
N LEU A 13 0.57 39.10 12.07
CA LEU A 13 1.36 39.41 13.27
C LEU A 13 1.52 40.93 13.37
N LYS A 14 1.37 41.46 14.58
CA LYS A 14 1.70 42.86 14.82
C LYS A 14 3.23 43.04 14.91
N PRO A 15 3.79 44.19 14.51
CA PRO A 15 5.19 44.49 14.72
C PRO A 15 5.58 44.29 16.20
N GLY A 16 6.71 43.63 16.47
CA GLY A 16 7.19 43.31 17.82
C GLY A 16 6.53 42.11 18.51
N ALA A 17 5.64 41.36 17.83
CA ALA A 17 5.07 40.14 18.41
C ALA A 17 6.13 39.05 18.57
N ALA A 18 6.24 38.48 19.77
CA ALA A 18 7.05 37.28 20.01
C ALA A 18 6.38 36.04 19.39
N VAL A 19 7.16 35.24 18.65
CA VAL A 19 6.70 34.01 18.03
C VAL A 19 7.56 32.85 18.50
N ASP A 20 6.98 31.95 19.26
CA ASP A 20 7.61 30.69 19.63
C ASP A 20 7.26 29.64 18.57
N VAL A 21 8.28 29.05 17.96
CA VAL A 21 8.12 28.01 16.94
C VAL A 21 8.46 26.67 17.57
N TYR A 22 7.47 25.81 17.69
CA TYR A 22 7.67 24.44 18.13
C TYR A 22 7.90 23.54 16.91
N ILE A 23 9.09 22.97 16.82
CA ILE A 23 9.45 22.04 15.76
C ILE A 23 9.27 20.61 16.30
N ASP A 24 8.39 19.86 15.68
CA ASP A 24 8.34 18.41 15.89
C ASP A 24 9.54 17.76 15.19
N HIS A 25 10.56 17.41 15.98
CA HIS A 25 11.78 16.76 15.47
C HIS A 25 11.48 15.44 14.76
N GLY A 26 10.44 14.70 15.15
CA GLY A 26 10.00 13.50 14.45
C GLY A 26 9.43 13.81 13.06
N ALA A 27 8.60 14.84 12.95
CA ALA A 27 8.06 15.32 11.68
C ALA A 27 9.15 15.90 10.77
N LEU A 28 10.14 16.61 11.35
CA LEU A 28 11.28 17.15 10.61
C LEU A 28 12.17 16.00 10.08
N SER A 29 12.49 15.01 10.90
CA SER A 29 13.28 13.83 10.49
C SER A 29 12.54 13.01 9.41
N ALA A 30 11.21 12.87 9.51
CA ALA A 30 10.41 12.21 8.49
C ALA A 30 10.35 13.00 7.16
N ALA A 31 10.38 14.35 7.25
CA ALA A 31 10.47 15.22 6.07
C ALA A 31 11.86 15.21 5.40
N MET A 32 12.89 14.90 6.18
CA MET A 32 14.28 14.76 5.69
C MET A 32 14.65 13.32 5.31
N ALA A 33 13.78 12.34 5.58
CA ALA A 33 13.96 10.99 5.05
C ALA A 33 14.06 11.07 3.52
N PRO A 34 15.05 10.41 2.89
CA PRO A 34 15.18 10.45 1.45
C PRO A 34 13.87 10.03 0.81
N THR A 35 13.31 10.91 -0.01
CA THR A 35 12.16 10.55 -0.84
C THR A 35 12.64 9.38 -1.70
N PRO A 36 11.92 8.24 -1.73
CA PRO A 36 12.31 7.14 -2.60
C PRO A 36 12.50 7.71 -4.01
N GLU A 37 13.66 7.48 -4.61
CA GLU A 37 13.92 7.92 -5.97
C GLU A 37 12.87 7.27 -6.88
N VAL A 38 12.18 8.12 -7.62
CA VAL A 38 11.25 7.64 -8.64
C VAL A 38 12.11 7.05 -9.76
N PRO A 39 12.01 5.76 -10.07
CA PRO A 39 12.84 5.16 -11.11
C PRO A 39 12.59 5.84 -12.45
N ALA A 40 13.64 6.10 -13.19
CA ALA A 40 13.54 6.67 -14.54
C ALA A 40 12.81 5.71 -15.50
N VAL A 41 12.94 4.40 -15.26
CA VAL A 41 12.30 3.32 -16.03
C VAL A 41 11.66 2.32 -15.06
N LEU A 42 10.40 2.00 -15.31
CA LEU A 42 9.69 0.97 -14.55
C LEU A 42 10.08 -0.43 -15.07
N ARG A 43 10.34 -1.35 -14.15
CA ARG A 43 10.63 -2.74 -14.48
C ARG A 43 9.35 -3.45 -14.93
N ILE A 44 9.35 -3.97 -16.16
CA ILE A 44 8.30 -4.82 -16.69
C ILE A 44 8.59 -6.25 -16.25
N LEU A 45 7.61 -6.92 -15.66
CA LEU A 45 7.67 -8.32 -15.23
C LEU A 45 7.09 -9.27 -16.29
N TYR A 46 6.06 -8.81 -16.98
CA TYR A 46 5.36 -9.53 -18.03
C TYR A 46 4.75 -8.55 -19.03
N GLU A 47 4.79 -8.88 -20.30
CA GLU A 47 4.12 -8.11 -21.35
C GLU A 47 3.76 -8.99 -22.54
N ASP A 48 2.53 -8.83 -23.04
CA ASP A 48 2.07 -9.37 -24.34
C ASP A 48 1.12 -8.35 -25.02
N GLU A 49 0.27 -8.82 -25.94
CA GLU A 49 -0.68 -7.96 -26.63
C GLU A 49 -1.82 -7.45 -25.75
N ALA A 50 -2.20 -8.20 -24.71
CA ALA A 50 -3.37 -7.92 -23.87
C ALA A 50 -3.02 -7.33 -22.51
N LEU A 51 -1.95 -7.82 -21.90
CA LEU A 51 -1.59 -7.56 -20.51
C LEU A 51 -0.19 -6.98 -20.39
N ILE A 52 0.01 -6.17 -19.36
CA ILE A 52 1.34 -5.76 -18.91
C ILE A 52 1.37 -5.72 -17.40
N CYS A 53 2.45 -6.24 -16.80
CA CYS A 53 2.70 -6.22 -15.37
C CYS A 53 3.98 -5.46 -15.08
N PHE A 54 3.91 -4.52 -14.14
CA PHE A 54 5.07 -3.80 -13.64
C PHE A 54 5.43 -4.26 -12.22
N ASP A 55 6.73 -4.22 -11.89
CA ASP A 55 7.22 -4.25 -10.52
C ASP A 55 7.11 -2.85 -9.93
N LYS A 56 6.01 -2.58 -9.22
CA LYS A 56 5.82 -1.27 -8.59
C LYS A 56 6.82 -1.08 -7.45
N PRO A 57 7.67 -0.05 -7.47
CA PRO A 57 8.51 0.27 -6.33
C PRO A 57 7.66 0.76 -5.15
N ALA A 58 8.19 0.60 -3.92
CA ALA A 58 7.63 1.23 -2.75
C ALA A 58 7.82 2.75 -2.81
N GLY A 59 6.94 3.50 -2.15
CA GLY A 59 6.95 4.98 -2.15
C GLY A 59 6.21 5.61 -3.33
N LEU A 60 5.96 4.86 -4.42
CA LEU A 60 5.26 5.33 -5.60
C LEU A 60 3.76 4.99 -5.53
N PRO A 61 2.84 5.98 -5.59
CA PRO A 61 1.42 5.71 -5.73
C PRO A 61 1.09 4.94 -7.01
N THR A 62 0.02 4.15 -6.98
CA THR A 62 -0.46 3.41 -8.17
C THR A 62 -1.00 4.35 -9.25
N HIS A 63 -1.77 5.36 -8.86
CA HIS A 63 -2.46 6.31 -9.75
C HIS A 63 -2.36 7.73 -9.19
N PRO A 64 -2.76 8.77 -9.96
CA PRO A 64 -2.75 10.16 -9.50
C PRO A 64 -3.42 10.31 -8.13
N THR A 65 -2.86 11.17 -7.28
CA THR A 65 -3.37 11.52 -5.96
C THR A 65 -3.84 12.96 -5.97
N VAL A 66 -4.41 13.43 -4.85
CA VAL A 66 -4.82 14.84 -4.67
C VAL A 66 -3.63 15.80 -4.92
N ASP A 67 -2.43 15.38 -4.63
CA ASP A 67 -1.21 16.09 -5.00
C ASP A 67 -0.83 15.76 -6.45
N ALA A 68 -1.31 16.56 -7.39
CA ALA A 68 -1.10 16.38 -8.83
C ALA A 68 0.38 16.45 -9.27
N LYS A 69 1.27 17.03 -8.43
CA LYS A 69 2.71 17.10 -8.72
C LYS A 69 3.46 15.81 -8.37
N ARG A 70 2.83 14.91 -7.63
CA ARG A 70 3.44 13.66 -7.23
C ARG A 70 3.41 12.64 -8.36
N ALA A 71 4.59 12.15 -8.74
CA ALA A 71 4.70 11.04 -9.67
C ALA A 71 3.91 9.83 -9.18
N ASN A 72 3.33 9.09 -10.10
CA ASN A 72 2.61 7.84 -9.85
C ASN A 72 2.95 6.83 -10.95
N LEU A 73 2.72 5.54 -10.66
CA LEU A 73 3.10 4.48 -11.58
C LEU A 73 2.33 4.55 -12.91
N TYR A 74 1.04 4.85 -12.85
CA TYR A 74 0.18 4.89 -14.04
C TYR A 74 0.70 5.88 -15.10
N ASP A 75 0.99 7.12 -14.70
CA ASP A 75 1.49 8.16 -15.62
C ASP A 75 2.91 7.83 -16.14
N LEU A 76 3.77 7.26 -15.26
CA LEU A 76 5.11 6.83 -15.67
C LEU A 76 5.05 5.67 -16.65
N ALA A 77 4.15 4.69 -16.44
CA ALA A 77 3.95 3.57 -17.35
C ALA A 77 3.45 4.05 -18.72
N LEU A 78 2.45 4.93 -18.76
CA LEU A 78 1.98 5.52 -20.00
C LEU A 78 3.12 6.24 -20.77
N LYS A 79 3.90 7.05 -20.04
CA LYS A 79 5.04 7.76 -20.65
C LYS A 79 6.09 6.80 -21.19
N GLN A 80 6.44 5.75 -20.42
CA GLN A 80 7.44 4.75 -20.80
C GLN A 80 7.05 3.98 -22.07
N LEU A 81 5.75 3.65 -22.20
CA LEU A 81 5.24 2.90 -23.34
C LEU A 81 4.91 3.79 -24.56
N GLY A 82 5.02 5.13 -24.44
CA GLY A 82 4.59 6.06 -25.49
C GLY A 82 3.09 5.93 -25.83
N GLY A 83 2.33 5.30 -24.92
CA GLY A 83 0.92 4.97 -25.11
C GLY A 83 -0.03 6.01 -24.54
N THR A 84 -1.28 5.92 -24.94
CA THR A 84 -2.37 6.79 -24.48
C THR A 84 -3.33 6.10 -23.53
N TYR A 85 -3.18 4.79 -23.36
CA TYR A 85 -4.13 3.99 -22.58
C TYR A 85 -3.48 2.81 -21.86
N LEU A 86 -3.87 2.63 -20.59
CA LEU A 86 -3.70 1.41 -19.78
C LEU A 86 -4.96 1.24 -18.92
N GLY A 87 -5.53 0.03 -18.89
CA GLY A 87 -6.67 -0.29 -18.00
C GLY A 87 -6.20 -0.66 -16.60
N LEU A 88 -6.58 0.12 -15.59
CA LEU A 88 -6.24 -0.12 -14.19
C LEU A 88 -7.39 -0.86 -13.49
N HIS A 89 -7.16 -2.08 -13.02
CA HIS A 89 -8.17 -2.95 -12.39
C HIS A 89 -8.00 -3.11 -10.89
N HIS A 90 -6.79 -2.88 -10.38
CA HIS A 90 -6.49 -2.97 -8.95
C HIS A 90 -5.40 -1.98 -8.57
N ARG A 91 -5.15 -1.87 -7.26
CA ARG A 91 -4.13 -0.97 -6.74
C ARG A 91 -3.32 -1.63 -5.65
N LEU A 92 -2.08 -1.17 -5.50
CA LEU A 92 -1.25 -1.37 -4.33
C LEU A 92 -1.17 -0.07 -3.53
N ASP A 93 -1.00 -0.18 -2.22
CA ASP A 93 -0.70 0.98 -1.39
C ASP A 93 0.60 1.65 -1.85
N ARG A 94 0.77 2.93 -1.57
CA ARG A 94 1.97 3.69 -1.95
C ARG A 94 3.26 2.94 -1.59
N ASP A 95 3.34 2.47 -0.34
CA ASP A 95 4.56 1.88 0.21
C ASP A 95 4.62 0.35 0.07
N THR A 96 3.60 -0.28 -0.53
CA THR A 96 3.63 -1.69 -0.97
C THR A 96 4.30 -1.78 -2.32
N SER A 97 5.28 -2.68 -2.45
CA SER A 97 5.95 -2.97 -3.74
C SER A 97 5.40 -4.23 -4.40
N GLY A 98 5.76 -4.47 -5.66
CA GLY A 98 5.51 -5.72 -6.38
C GLY A 98 4.53 -5.63 -7.52
N VAL A 99 3.97 -6.76 -7.93
CA VAL A 99 3.20 -6.96 -9.15
C VAL A 99 1.97 -6.07 -9.23
N LEU A 100 1.91 -5.25 -10.28
CA LEU A 100 0.76 -4.43 -10.64
C LEU A 100 0.41 -4.66 -12.12
N LEU A 101 -0.81 -5.17 -12.36
CA LEU A 101 -1.31 -5.56 -13.66
C LEU A 101 -2.14 -4.44 -14.30
N PHE A 102 -1.96 -4.29 -15.62
CA PHE A 102 -2.80 -3.46 -16.50
C PHE A 102 -3.23 -4.24 -17.73
N THR A 103 -4.36 -3.84 -18.34
CA THR A 103 -4.70 -4.21 -19.71
C THR A 103 -4.18 -3.15 -20.67
N LYS A 104 -3.74 -3.59 -21.85
CA LYS A 104 -3.19 -2.68 -22.89
C LYS A 104 -4.28 -2.11 -23.79
N GLU A 105 -5.45 -2.76 -23.85
CA GLU A 105 -6.60 -2.31 -24.65
C GLU A 105 -7.92 -2.42 -23.88
N THR A 106 -8.87 -1.56 -24.22
CA THR A 106 -10.19 -1.47 -23.57
C THR A 106 -11.02 -2.74 -23.75
N LYS A 107 -10.87 -3.45 -24.86
CA LYS A 107 -11.60 -4.69 -25.14
C LYS A 107 -11.36 -5.79 -24.10
N TYR A 108 -10.21 -5.79 -23.42
CA TYR A 108 -9.87 -6.77 -22.39
C TYR A 108 -10.34 -6.38 -20.97
N ASN A 109 -10.77 -5.13 -20.78
CA ASN A 109 -11.10 -4.60 -19.45
C ASN A 109 -12.20 -5.38 -18.76
N LYS A 110 -13.29 -5.68 -19.46
CA LYS A 110 -14.44 -6.37 -18.88
C LYS A 110 -14.03 -7.73 -18.33
N PHE A 111 -13.34 -8.54 -19.12
CA PHE A 111 -12.90 -9.88 -18.74
C PHE A 111 -11.96 -9.85 -17.52
N VAL A 112 -11.01 -8.91 -17.50
CA VAL A 112 -10.08 -8.78 -16.39
C VAL A 112 -10.78 -8.22 -15.14
N ALA A 113 -11.63 -7.19 -15.28
CA ALA A 113 -12.38 -6.62 -14.16
C ALA A 113 -13.32 -7.64 -13.49
N GLU A 114 -13.96 -8.52 -14.26
CA GLU A 114 -14.81 -9.59 -13.73
C GLU A 114 -14.01 -10.55 -12.85
N GLN A 115 -12.80 -10.94 -13.23
CA GLN A 115 -11.94 -11.78 -12.39
C GLN A 115 -11.58 -11.13 -11.05
N PHE A 116 -11.35 -9.80 -11.04
CA PHE A 116 -11.11 -9.06 -9.78
C PHE A 116 -12.39 -8.98 -8.93
N SER A 117 -13.55 -8.70 -9.54
CA SER A 117 -14.82 -8.55 -8.81
C SER A 117 -15.35 -9.86 -8.25
N GLU A 118 -15.16 -10.95 -8.98
CA GLU A 118 -15.60 -12.30 -8.62
C GLU A 118 -14.56 -13.06 -7.78
N HIS A 119 -13.41 -12.42 -7.48
CA HIS A 119 -12.32 -13.02 -6.70
C HIS A 119 -11.77 -14.33 -7.30
N LYS A 120 -11.76 -14.45 -8.62
CA LYS A 120 -11.29 -15.63 -9.36
C LYS A 120 -9.78 -15.69 -9.56
N LEU A 121 -9.07 -14.61 -9.19
CA LEU A 121 -7.62 -14.53 -9.29
C LEU A 121 -6.95 -14.74 -7.93
N LEU A 122 -5.73 -15.27 -7.94
CA LEU A 122 -4.91 -15.43 -6.75
C LEU A 122 -3.89 -14.29 -6.66
N LYS A 123 -3.77 -13.71 -5.47
CA LYS A 123 -2.78 -12.67 -5.14
C LYS A 123 -1.99 -13.11 -3.94
N SER A 124 -0.69 -13.38 -4.15
CA SER A 124 0.25 -13.73 -3.10
C SER A 124 1.13 -12.56 -2.74
N TYR A 125 1.30 -12.34 -1.45
CA TYR A 125 2.14 -11.29 -0.87
C TYR A 125 3.13 -11.92 0.09
N THR A 126 4.32 -11.35 0.16
CA THR A 126 5.29 -11.64 1.21
C THR A 126 5.30 -10.49 2.20
N ALA A 127 5.24 -10.79 3.49
CA ALA A 127 5.26 -9.82 4.56
C ALA A 127 6.25 -10.20 5.66
N LEU A 128 7.05 -9.24 6.12
CA LEU A 128 7.85 -9.38 7.34
C LEU A 128 7.05 -8.76 8.49
N VAL A 129 6.80 -9.54 9.54
CA VAL A 129 5.95 -9.13 10.65
C VAL A 129 6.67 -9.23 12.00
N HIS A 130 6.20 -8.47 12.98
CA HIS A 130 6.68 -8.52 14.36
C HIS A 130 6.19 -9.76 15.07
N GLY A 131 7.06 -10.30 15.92
CA GLY A 131 6.78 -11.45 16.77
C GLY A 131 6.92 -12.79 16.03
N ALA A 132 7.02 -13.86 16.82
CA ALA A 132 7.02 -15.22 16.31
C ALA A 132 5.58 -15.69 16.09
N MET A 133 5.20 -15.99 14.86
CA MET A 133 3.90 -16.58 14.57
C MET A 133 3.75 -17.91 15.31
N LYS A 134 2.65 -18.07 16.05
CA LYS A 134 2.40 -19.27 16.86
C LYS A 134 1.97 -20.46 16.00
N ARG A 135 1.23 -20.20 14.92
CA ARG A 135 0.74 -21.23 14.00
C ARG A 135 1.48 -21.10 12.67
N PRO A 136 1.86 -22.21 12.02
CA PRO A 136 2.55 -22.17 10.73
C PRO A 136 1.67 -21.64 9.61
N GLU A 137 0.34 -21.77 9.74
CA GLU A 137 -0.64 -21.30 8.78
C GLU A 137 -1.93 -20.90 9.46
N GLY A 138 -2.79 -20.15 8.76
CA GLY A 138 -4.10 -19.80 9.27
C GLY A 138 -4.89 -18.93 8.30
N ARG A 139 -6.17 -18.77 8.63
CA ARG A 139 -7.11 -17.89 7.94
C ARG A 139 -7.54 -16.75 8.86
N LEU A 140 -7.46 -15.53 8.32
CA LEU A 140 -7.92 -14.30 8.97
C LEU A 140 -9.16 -13.82 8.21
N GLU A 141 -10.27 -13.71 8.94
CA GLU A 141 -11.55 -13.27 8.37
C GLU A 141 -12.18 -12.21 9.27
N SER A 142 -12.57 -11.08 8.68
CA SER A 142 -13.26 -10.00 9.37
C SER A 142 -14.06 -9.13 8.39
N PHE A 143 -14.85 -8.18 8.95
CA PHE A 143 -15.52 -7.14 8.16
C PHE A 143 -14.74 -5.84 8.32
N LEU A 144 -14.05 -5.40 7.28
CA LEU A 144 -13.23 -4.19 7.30
C LEU A 144 -14.03 -2.97 6.88
N GLY A 145 -13.91 -1.90 7.65
CA GLY A 145 -14.51 -0.61 7.39
C GLY A 145 -13.59 0.55 7.77
N SER A 146 -14.00 1.76 7.42
CA SER A 146 -13.29 2.98 7.77
C SER A 146 -13.45 3.29 9.26
N LEU A 147 -12.34 3.56 9.94
CA LEU A 147 -12.29 4.06 11.32
C LEU A 147 -12.07 5.57 11.40
N GLY A 148 -12.19 6.28 10.27
CA GLY A 148 -11.88 7.70 10.19
C GLY A 148 -10.41 7.98 9.92
N ARG A 149 -9.97 9.21 10.20
CA ARG A 149 -8.59 9.66 9.97
C ARG A 149 -7.81 9.70 11.28
N SER A 150 -6.61 9.14 11.28
CA SER A 150 -5.76 9.00 12.45
C SER A 150 -4.31 9.42 12.16
N GLY A 151 -3.56 9.69 13.23
CA GLY A 151 -2.16 10.08 13.20
C GLY A 151 -1.90 11.52 12.79
N PRO A 152 -0.64 12.00 12.91
CA PRO A 152 -0.24 13.39 12.63
C PRO A 152 -0.57 13.84 11.21
N LYS A 153 -0.47 12.93 10.23
CA LYS A 153 -0.78 13.19 8.80
C LYS A 153 -2.25 12.96 8.46
N ARG A 154 -3.13 12.73 9.45
CA ARG A 154 -4.58 12.45 9.27
C ARG A 154 -4.86 11.42 8.17
N MET A 155 -4.12 10.32 8.19
CA MET A 155 -4.30 9.24 7.22
C MET A 155 -5.59 8.47 7.50
N GLN A 156 -6.28 8.05 6.42
CA GLN A 156 -7.46 7.20 6.54
C GLN A 156 -7.07 5.85 7.13
N LYS A 157 -7.66 5.50 8.29
CA LYS A 157 -7.45 4.22 8.97
C LYS A 157 -8.63 3.29 8.72
N PHE A 158 -8.34 2.00 8.56
CA PHE A 158 -9.32 0.92 8.43
C PHE A 158 -9.16 -0.06 9.57
N GLY A 159 -10.17 -0.84 9.86
CA GLY A 159 -10.14 -1.87 10.89
C GLY A 159 -11.38 -2.73 10.85
N THR A 160 -11.43 -3.73 11.72
CA THR A 160 -12.63 -4.56 11.91
C THR A 160 -13.75 -3.71 12.49
N VAL A 161 -14.92 -3.79 11.86
CA VAL A 161 -16.13 -3.07 12.28
C VAL A 161 -17.30 -4.03 12.48
N ARG A 162 -18.24 -3.67 13.39
CA ARG A 162 -19.42 -4.49 13.66
C ARG A 162 -20.53 -4.34 12.61
N ALA A 163 -20.58 -3.20 11.94
CA ALA A 163 -21.61 -2.89 10.93
C ALA A 163 -20.98 -2.07 9.78
N GLY A 164 -21.53 -2.18 8.57
CA GLY A 164 -21.11 -1.39 7.40
C GLY A 164 -19.75 -1.77 6.80
N GLY A 165 -19.09 -2.80 7.32
CA GLY A 165 -17.83 -3.32 6.79
C GLY A 165 -18.02 -4.21 5.58
N LYS A 166 -16.94 -4.44 4.83
CA LYS A 166 -16.88 -5.39 3.72
C LYS A 166 -16.09 -6.62 4.14
N LYS A 167 -16.59 -7.81 3.83
CA LYS A 167 -15.91 -9.07 4.13
C LYS A 167 -14.49 -9.08 3.56
N ALA A 168 -13.53 -9.47 4.39
CA ALA A 168 -12.10 -9.56 4.09
C ALA A 168 -11.60 -10.93 4.54
N ILE A 169 -10.89 -11.65 3.63
CA ILE A 169 -10.35 -12.99 3.89
C ILE A 169 -8.91 -13.02 3.40
N THR A 170 -7.99 -13.38 4.31
CA THR A 170 -6.55 -13.55 4.07
C THR A 170 -6.11 -14.87 4.65
N ASP A 171 -5.55 -15.76 3.84
CA ASP A 171 -4.79 -16.91 4.33
C ASP A 171 -3.34 -16.50 4.51
N TYR A 172 -2.66 -17.08 5.51
CA TYR A 172 -1.23 -16.89 5.68
C TYR A 172 -0.52 -18.21 5.91
N MET A 173 0.75 -18.27 5.50
CA MET A 173 1.68 -19.36 5.76
C MET A 173 3.01 -18.80 6.24
N LEU A 174 3.54 -19.35 7.32
CA LEU A 174 4.85 -19.01 7.85
C LEU A 174 5.93 -19.61 6.95
N LEU A 175 6.81 -18.76 6.41
CA LEU A 175 7.95 -19.18 5.61
C LEU A 175 9.20 -19.36 6.48
N GLU A 176 9.47 -18.37 7.36
CA GLU A 176 10.64 -18.36 8.23
C GLU A 176 10.36 -17.55 9.49
N LYS A 177 11.05 -17.86 10.59
CA LYS A 177 11.00 -17.08 11.83
C LYS A 177 12.37 -17.00 12.51
N GLY A 178 12.67 -15.83 13.08
CA GLY A 178 13.93 -15.61 13.81
C GLY A 178 13.99 -14.19 14.36
N ASN A 179 14.79 -13.98 15.40
CA ASN A 179 15.07 -12.66 15.96
C ASN A 179 13.82 -11.82 16.31
N GLY A 180 12.75 -12.47 16.77
CA GLY A 180 11.51 -11.78 17.12
C GLY A 180 10.68 -11.34 15.91
N LEU A 181 10.98 -11.83 14.70
CA LEU A 181 10.28 -11.57 13.45
C LEU A 181 9.79 -12.86 12.80
N SER A 182 8.82 -12.74 11.91
CA SER A 182 8.37 -13.82 11.04
C SER A 182 8.22 -13.31 9.61
N LEU A 183 8.72 -14.09 8.65
CA LEU A 183 8.46 -13.93 7.23
C LEU A 183 7.28 -14.82 6.87
N ILE A 184 6.23 -14.25 6.29
CA ILE A 184 5.01 -14.97 5.95
C ILE A 184 4.61 -14.71 4.49
N GLU A 185 4.00 -15.71 3.88
CA GLU A 185 3.22 -15.53 2.67
C GLU A 185 1.76 -15.25 3.05
N CYS A 186 1.11 -14.32 2.36
CA CYS A 186 -0.31 -14.02 2.49
C CYS A 186 -1.02 -14.20 1.16
N VAL A 187 -2.08 -15.00 1.12
CA VAL A 187 -2.94 -15.17 -0.06
C VAL A 187 -4.24 -14.42 0.18
N LEU A 188 -4.56 -13.49 -0.74
CA LEU A 188 -5.78 -12.68 -0.65
C LEU A 188 -6.93 -13.32 -1.43
N HIS A 189 -8.03 -13.66 -0.74
CA HIS A 189 -9.31 -14.01 -1.36
C HIS A 189 -10.18 -12.79 -1.66
N THR A 190 -9.93 -11.67 -0.98
CA THR A 190 -10.58 -10.37 -1.17
C THR A 190 -9.54 -9.28 -1.29
N GLY A 191 -9.91 -8.07 -1.72
CA GLY A 191 -8.97 -6.95 -1.88
C GLY A 191 -9.48 -5.67 -1.22
N ARG A 192 -9.57 -5.65 0.12
CA ARG A 192 -10.00 -4.44 0.85
C ARG A 192 -8.80 -3.55 1.14
N THR A 193 -9.05 -2.26 1.26
CA THR A 193 -8.00 -1.26 1.57
C THR A 193 -7.26 -1.66 2.85
N HIS A 194 -5.94 -1.70 2.78
CA HIS A 194 -5.03 -2.08 3.86
C HIS A 194 -5.28 -3.49 4.47
N GLN A 195 -5.96 -4.40 3.76
CA GLN A 195 -6.46 -5.65 4.33
C GLN A 195 -5.41 -6.46 5.10
N ILE A 196 -4.27 -6.81 4.47
CA ILE A 196 -3.19 -7.58 5.12
C ILE A 196 -2.65 -6.83 6.33
N ARG A 197 -2.44 -5.52 6.20
CA ARG A 197 -1.88 -4.65 7.24
C ARG A 197 -2.77 -4.63 8.48
N VAL A 198 -4.09 -4.51 8.27
CA VAL A 198 -5.09 -4.54 9.35
C VAL A 198 -5.15 -5.92 9.99
N HIS A 199 -5.36 -6.97 9.20
CA HIS A 199 -5.48 -8.34 9.71
C HIS A 199 -4.30 -8.74 10.58
N LEU A 200 -3.07 -8.51 10.11
CA LEU A 200 -1.87 -8.88 10.85
C LEU A 200 -1.67 -8.01 12.10
N SER A 201 -1.96 -6.73 12.03
CA SER A 201 -1.89 -5.83 13.19
C SER A 201 -2.89 -6.22 14.28
N GLU A 202 -4.12 -6.58 13.92
CA GLU A 202 -5.17 -7.01 14.86
C GLU A 202 -4.85 -8.38 15.51
N GLN A 203 -3.99 -9.19 14.87
CA GLN A 203 -3.46 -10.43 15.46
C GLN A 203 -2.22 -10.20 16.34
N GLY A 204 -1.77 -8.95 16.50
CA GLY A 204 -0.56 -8.62 17.27
C GLY A 204 0.74 -8.85 16.49
N HIS A 205 0.67 -9.09 15.18
CA HIS A 205 1.79 -9.32 14.27
C HIS A 205 1.86 -8.24 13.19
N SER A 206 1.95 -6.96 13.60
CA SER A 206 1.99 -5.86 12.65
C SER A 206 3.18 -5.97 11.68
N ILE A 207 2.99 -5.48 10.45
CA ILE A 207 4.06 -5.49 9.44
C ILE A 207 5.18 -4.54 9.86
N VAL A 208 6.41 -5.00 9.74
CA VAL A 208 7.62 -4.22 10.02
C VAL A 208 7.64 -2.95 9.16
N GLY A 209 7.87 -1.80 9.78
CA GLY A 209 7.88 -0.49 9.11
C GLY A 209 6.50 0.10 8.82
N ASP A 210 5.41 -0.52 9.25
CA ASP A 210 4.07 0.05 9.08
C ASP A 210 3.80 1.15 10.12
N THR A 211 3.86 2.40 9.68
CA THR A 211 3.66 3.58 10.54
C THR A 211 2.20 3.85 10.90
N LEU A 212 1.23 3.20 10.23
CA LEU A 212 -0.20 3.41 10.48
C LEU A 212 -0.78 2.34 11.39
N TYR A 213 -0.35 1.08 11.24
CA TYR A 213 -0.86 -0.08 11.97
C TYR A 213 0.19 -0.76 12.84
N GLY A 214 1.45 -0.35 12.71
CA GLY A 214 2.57 -0.95 13.42
C GLY A 214 2.81 -0.40 14.83
N SER A 215 3.75 -1.01 15.53
CA SER A 215 4.26 -0.53 16.81
C SER A 215 5.16 0.70 16.60
N PRO A 216 5.20 1.65 17.57
CA PRO A 216 6.01 2.86 17.50
C PRO A 216 7.54 2.62 17.67
N GLU A 217 8.03 1.41 17.57
CA GLU A 217 9.44 1.10 17.72
C GLU A 217 10.34 1.86 16.72
N LYS A 218 11.29 2.59 17.25
CA LYS A 218 12.02 3.65 16.53
C LYS A 218 12.90 3.18 15.35
N TRP A 219 13.40 1.93 15.37
CA TRP A 219 14.33 1.50 14.33
C TRP A 219 13.66 1.21 12.97
N TYR A 220 12.35 0.83 12.95
CA TYR A 220 11.62 0.59 11.71
C TYR A 220 11.28 1.86 10.94
N GLN A 221 11.24 3.00 11.63
CA GLN A 221 10.99 4.29 10.97
C GLN A 221 12.06 4.63 9.94
N ARG A 222 13.29 4.07 10.12
CA ARG A 222 14.40 4.23 9.18
C ARG A 222 14.20 3.47 7.87
N LEU A 223 13.28 2.49 7.81
CA LEU A 223 12.99 1.72 6.60
C LEU A 223 12.20 2.53 5.57
N GLY A 224 11.53 3.61 5.97
CA GLY A 224 10.74 4.49 5.09
C GLY A 224 9.50 3.85 4.47
N ARG A 225 9.26 2.53 4.72
CA ARG A 225 8.15 1.76 4.14
C ARG A 225 7.76 0.58 5.03
N HIS A 226 6.56 0.05 4.84
CA HIS A 226 6.21 -1.25 5.39
C HIS A 226 6.75 -2.41 4.52
N MET A 227 7.18 -3.48 5.18
CA MET A 227 7.77 -4.66 4.53
C MET A 227 6.67 -5.60 4.02
N LEU A 228 5.95 -5.13 2.98
CA LEU A 228 4.91 -5.86 2.27
C LEU A 228 5.20 -5.78 0.76
N HIS A 229 5.20 -6.94 0.11
CA HIS A 229 5.50 -7.08 -1.30
C HIS A 229 4.47 -7.97 -1.99
N ALA A 230 3.82 -7.47 -3.05
CA ALA A 230 2.96 -8.26 -3.92
C ALA A 230 3.83 -9.18 -4.76
N HIS A 231 4.04 -10.40 -4.25
CA HIS A 231 5.01 -11.36 -4.79
C HIS A 231 4.57 -11.97 -6.11
N ALA A 232 3.30 -12.37 -6.21
CA ALA A 232 2.76 -13.00 -7.41
C ALA A 232 1.26 -12.72 -7.58
N MET A 233 0.82 -12.80 -8.83
CA MET A 233 -0.59 -12.79 -9.20
C MET A 233 -0.84 -13.88 -10.24
N THR A 234 -1.87 -14.69 -10.05
CA THR A 234 -2.33 -15.63 -11.07
C THR A 234 -3.67 -15.17 -11.61
N ILE A 235 -3.77 -15.03 -12.92
CA ILE A 235 -4.96 -14.57 -13.65
C ILE A 235 -5.20 -15.45 -14.87
N THR A 236 -6.45 -15.63 -15.27
CA THR A 236 -6.78 -16.20 -16.56
C THR A 236 -6.56 -15.18 -17.66
N HIS A 237 -5.78 -15.50 -18.66
CA HIS A 237 -5.44 -14.60 -19.75
C HIS A 237 -6.67 -14.32 -20.65
N PRO A 238 -6.96 -13.05 -21.01
CA PRO A 238 -8.20 -12.69 -21.72
C PRO A 238 -8.28 -13.18 -23.18
N VAL A 239 -7.18 -13.61 -23.77
CA VAL A 239 -7.13 -14.10 -25.16
C VAL A 239 -6.97 -15.63 -25.18
N THR A 240 -6.00 -16.16 -24.45
CA THR A 240 -5.66 -17.59 -24.51
C THR A 240 -6.46 -18.45 -23.55
N ASN A 241 -7.17 -17.88 -22.58
CA ASN A 241 -7.85 -18.55 -21.46
C ASN A 241 -6.93 -19.44 -20.59
N ASN A 242 -5.62 -19.35 -20.75
CA ASN A 242 -4.65 -20.03 -19.92
C ASN A 242 -4.34 -19.22 -18.64
N ALA A 243 -3.92 -19.92 -17.58
CA ALA A 243 -3.42 -19.24 -16.38
C ALA A 243 -2.05 -18.61 -16.67
N VAL A 244 -1.89 -17.34 -16.29
CA VAL A 244 -0.62 -16.60 -16.28
C VAL A 244 -0.27 -16.25 -14.85
N ARG A 245 1.00 -16.48 -14.46
CA ARG A 245 1.54 -16.19 -13.13
C ARG A 245 2.82 -15.37 -13.20
#